data_ab68abbe17ec3ff42a4b6025a2b91b94
#
_entry.id   ab68abbe17ec3ff42a4b6025a2b91b94
#
_cell.length_a   1.000
_cell.length_b   1.000
_cell.length_c   1.000
_cell.angle_alpha   90.00
_cell.angle_beta   90.00
_cell.angle_gamma   90.00
#
_symmetry.space_group_name_H-M   'P 1'
#
loop_
_entity.id
_entity.type
_entity.pdbx_description
1 polymer ?
#
loop_
_entity_poly.entity_id
_entity_poly.type
_entity_poly.pdbx_seq_one_letter_code
_entity_poly.pdbx_strand_id
1 'polypeptide(L)'
;FTPANHPRRVEKVFEVGADAVILDLEDAVAISEKPAARQCVVDAFTARPNSGTRHYVRVNSIDTPYCAEDIKATVGPWLDGVVLPKVESRACLNQLENLLAAAETTQGMAVGSLDLMPIIETAAGVEGARKIATADSRIKRMAFGGGDYTLDLNYEWHADESVLAYARAKLSHVARLGNLEPPIDTVVLQ
;
A
#
# COMPACT_ATOMS: atom_id res chain seq x y z
N PHE A 1 -9.31 -1.14 2.84
CA PHE A 1 -8.92 0.26 2.55
C PHE A 1 -10.02 1.21 3.00
N THR A 2 -9.63 2.32 3.65
CA THR A 2 -10.56 3.36 4.09
C THR A 2 -9.90 4.73 3.93
N PRO A 3 -10.53 5.69 3.20
CA PRO A 3 -10.00 7.04 3.07
C PRO A 3 -9.81 7.70 4.44
N ALA A 4 -8.62 8.23 4.70
CA ALA A 4 -8.27 8.79 6.01
C ALA A 4 -8.92 10.15 6.31
N ASN A 5 -9.49 10.82 5.29
CA ASN A 5 -10.24 12.07 5.44
C ASN A 5 -11.70 11.88 5.89
N HIS A 6 -12.13 10.65 6.23
CA HIS A 6 -13.49 10.35 6.69
C HIS A 6 -13.51 9.75 8.11
N PRO A 7 -13.48 10.54 9.19
CA PRO A 7 -13.36 10.06 10.57
C PRO A 7 -14.35 8.96 10.94
N ARG A 8 -15.63 9.09 10.54
CA ARG A 8 -16.65 8.06 10.81
C ARG A 8 -16.36 6.70 10.14
N ARG A 9 -15.76 6.71 8.93
CA ARG A 9 -15.36 5.46 8.25
C ARG A 9 -14.13 4.87 8.92
N VAL A 10 -13.20 5.72 9.33
CA VAL A 10 -11.99 5.34 10.07
C VAL A 10 -12.35 4.69 11.41
N GLU A 11 -13.35 5.18 12.13
CA GLU A 11 -13.84 4.50 13.34
C GLU A 11 -14.41 3.11 13.05
N LYS A 12 -15.31 3.04 12.06
CA LYS A 12 -16.02 1.79 11.72
C LYS A 12 -15.11 0.68 11.15
N VAL A 13 -14.01 1.03 10.46
CA VAL A 13 -13.17 0.02 9.82
C VAL A 13 -12.52 -0.93 10.83
N PHE A 14 -12.31 -0.50 12.07
CA PHE A 14 -11.77 -1.37 13.13
C PHE A 14 -12.81 -2.36 13.71
N GLU A 15 -14.10 -2.15 13.41
CA GLU A 15 -15.18 -3.00 13.87
C GLU A 15 -15.52 -4.14 12.89
N VAL A 16 -14.95 -4.12 11.68
CA VAL A 16 -15.28 -5.11 10.63
C VAL A 16 -14.58 -6.47 10.81
N GLY A 17 -13.70 -6.60 11.80
CA GLY A 17 -13.00 -7.87 12.10
C GLY A 17 -11.94 -8.24 11.06
N ALA A 18 -11.33 -7.27 10.38
CA ALA A 18 -10.25 -7.51 9.43
C ALA A 18 -8.91 -7.76 10.15
N ASP A 19 -8.05 -8.60 9.57
CA ASP A 19 -6.68 -8.85 10.08
C ASP A 19 -5.78 -7.62 9.95
N ALA A 20 -6.07 -6.75 8.97
CA ALA A 20 -5.36 -5.50 8.74
C ALA A 20 -6.30 -4.38 8.30
N VAL A 21 -6.03 -3.17 8.77
CA VAL A 21 -6.68 -1.94 8.32
C VAL A 21 -5.67 -1.11 7.55
N ILE A 22 -6.07 -0.65 6.37
CA ILE A 22 -5.26 0.24 5.53
C ILE A 22 -5.97 1.59 5.47
N LEU A 23 -5.40 2.62 6.12
CA LEU A 23 -5.87 3.98 5.98
C LEU A 23 -5.21 4.62 4.75
N ASP A 24 -6.02 5.25 3.92
CA ASP A 24 -5.63 5.68 2.59
C ASP A 24 -5.40 7.18 2.51
N LEU A 25 -4.24 7.60 2.00
CA LEU A 25 -3.86 8.98 1.74
C LEU A 25 -3.77 9.32 0.24
N GLU A 26 -3.98 8.32 -0.64
CA GLU A 26 -3.78 8.46 -2.08
C GLU A 26 -5.00 9.09 -2.78
N ASP A 27 -5.48 8.49 -3.84
CA ASP A 27 -6.47 9.03 -4.79
C ASP A 27 -7.85 9.31 -4.14
N ALA A 28 -8.19 8.60 -3.08
CA ALA A 28 -9.44 8.84 -2.35
C ALA A 28 -9.42 10.12 -1.48
N VAL A 29 -8.27 10.80 -1.36
CA VAL A 29 -8.08 12.00 -0.53
C VAL A 29 -7.66 13.18 -1.39
N ALA A 30 -8.48 14.22 -1.46
CA ALA A 30 -8.16 15.44 -2.18
C ALA A 30 -6.86 16.08 -1.66
N ILE A 31 -6.12 16.74 -2.55
CA ILE A 31 -4.82 17.35 -2.22
C ILE A 31 -4.91 18.30 -1.02
N SER A 32 -5.94 19.13 -0.96
CA SER A 32 -6.17 20.07 0.14
C SER A 32 -6.45 19.41 1.48
N GLU A 33 -6.90 18.15 1.49
CA GLU A 33 -7.27 17.39 2.68
C GLU A 33 -6.13 16.49 3.20
N LYS A 34 -5.07 16.27 2.40
CA LYS A 34 -3.96 15.38 2.76
C LYS A 34 -3.32 15.72 4.11
N PRO A 35 -3.06 16.99 4.47
CA PRO A 35 -2.51 17.32 5.79
C PRO A 35 -3.41 16.86 6.95
N ALA A 36 -4.72 17.10 6.86
CA ALA A 36 -5.68 16.66 7.87
C ALA A 36 -5.82 15.12 7.90
N ALA A 37 -5.80 14.48 6.73
CA ALA A 37 -5.85 13.02 6.61
C ALA A 37 -4.63 12.33 7.25
N ARG A 38 -3.42 12.89 7.10
CA ARG A 38 -2.20 12.39 7.78
C ARG A 38 -2.37 12.42 9.30
N GLN A 39 -2.89 13.52 9.84
CA GLN A 39 -3.16 13.61 11.28
C GLN A 39 -4.19 12.58 11.72
N CYS A 40 -5.26 12.39 10.94
CA CYS A 40 -6.28 11.37 11.23
C CYS A 40 -5.70 9.96 11.28
N VAL A 41 -4.73 9.62 10.40
CA VAL A 41 -4.02 8.32 10.45
C VAL A 41 -3.30 8.15 11.79
N VAL A 42 -2.53 9.16 12.21
CA VAL A 42 -1.77 9.11 13.47
C VAL A 42 -2.72 8.97 14.66
N ASP A 43 -3.75 9.80 14.73
CA ASP A 43 -4.73 9.79 15.83
C ASP A 43 -5.45 8.44 15.92
N ALA A 44 -5.89 7.91 14.78
CA ALA A 44 -6.62 6.66 14.73
C ALA A 44 -5.80 5.45 15.22
N PHE A 45 -4.55 5.35 14.80
CA PHE A 45 -3.68 4.23 15.16
C PHE A 45 -3.12 4.36 16.58
N THR A 46 -2.74 5.58 16.98
CA THR A 46 -2.27 5.84 18.35
C THR A 46 -3.33 5.54 19.41
N ALA A 47 -4.60 5.81 19.08
CA ALA A 47 -5.73 5.49 19.98
C ALA A 47 -5.99 3.98 20.13
N ARG A 48 -5.37 3.12 19.31
CA ARG A 48 -5.67 1.68 19.23
C ARG A 48 -4.41 0.80 19.26
N PRO A 49 -3.49 0.96 20.22
CA PRO A 49 -2.18 0.29 20.19
C PRO A 49 -2.24 -1.25 20.27
N ASN A 50 -3.36 -1.82 20.70
CA ASN A 50 -3.55 -3.26 20.90
C ASN A 50 -4.87 -3.75 20.27
N SER A 51 -5.21 -3.26 19.11
CA SER A 51 -6.49 -3.61 18.45
C SER A 51 -6.60 -5.08 18.01
N GLY A 52 -5.49 -5.82 17.97
CA GLY A 52 -5.42 -7.14 17.35
C GLY A 52 -5.41 -7.11 15.82
N THR A 53 -5.58 -5.92 15.23
CA THR A 53 -5.59 -5.65 13.80
C THR A 53 -4.28 -4.96 13.41
N ARG A 54 -3.67 -5.35 12.31
CA ARG A 54 -2.46 -4.68 11.79
C ARG A 54 -2.79 -3.33 11.17
N HIS A 55 -1.95 -2.34 11.42
CA HIS A 55 -2.13 -0.96 10.99
C HIS A 55 -1.23 -0.64 9.80
N TYR A 56 -1.83 -0.37 8.66
CA TYR A 56 -1.14 0.06 7.45
C TYR A 56 -1.64 1.42 6.97
N VAL A 57 -0.75 2.18 6.34
CA VAL A 57 -1.11 3.40 5.62
C VAL A 57 -0.76 3.24 4.14
N ARG A 58 -1.71 3.52 3.23
CA ARG A 58 -1.38 3.70 1.82
C ARG A 58 -0.97 5.15 1.62
N VAL A 59 0.29 5.34 1.25
CA VAL A 59 0.86 6.64 0.94
C VAL A 59 0.61 7.01 -0.52
N ASN A 60 0.90 8.24 -0.90
CA ASN A 60 0.89 8.65 -2.29
C ASN A 60 2.02 8.00 -3.08
N SER A 61 1.87 7.91 -4.42
CA SER A 61 2.91 7.37 -5.30
C SER A 61 4.26 8.08 -5.07
N ILE A 62 5.34 7.30 -5.21
CA ILE A 62 6.72 7.76 -5.00
C ILE A 62 7.10 8.92 -5.93
N ASP A 63 6.45 9.02 -7.08
CA ASP A 63 6.70 10.07 -8.08
C ASP A 63 6.01 11.40 -7.73
N THR A 64 5.26 11.44 -6.62
CA THR A 64 4.59 12.64 -6.14
C THR A 64 5.37 13.30 -5.00
N PRO A 65 5.26 14.63 -4.82
CA PRO A 65 5.87 15.29 -3.67
C PRO A 65 5.23 14.88 -2.33
N TYR A 66 4.06 14.24 -2.37
CA TYR A 66 3.28 13.89 -1.18
C TYR A 66 3.80 12.65 -0.46
N CYS A 67 4.44 11.70 -1.15
CA CYS A 67 4.93 10.45 -0.57
C CYS A 67 5.88 10.68 0.61
N ALA A 68 6.89 11.52 0.43
CA ALA A 68 7.85 11.83 1.49
C ALA A 68 7.20 12.52 2.69
N GLU A 69 6.21 13.39 2.44
CA GLU A 69 5.44 14.05 3.50
C GLU A 69 4.55 13.06 4.25
N ASP A 70 3.94 12.10 3.54
CA ASP A 70 3.12 11.04 4.15
C ASP A 70 3.95 10.20 5.10
N ILE A 71 5.12 9.72 4.63
CA ILE A 71 6.06 8.94 5.44
C ILE A 71 6.49 9.72 6.67
N LYS A 72 6.93 10.96 6.49
CA LYS A 72 7.38 11.82 7.60
C LYS A 72 6.30 12.03 8.65
N ALA A 73 5.04 12.17 8.22
CA ALA A 73 3.93 12.48 9.12
C ALA A 73 3.33 11.24 9.81
N THR A 74 3.33 10.06 9.15
CA THR A 74 2.56 8.91 9.64
C THR A 74 3.39 7.79 10.23
N VAL A 75 4.69 7.72 9.94
CA VAL A 75 5.55 6.68 10.52
C VAL A 75 5.75 6.89 12.02
N GLY A 76 5.53 5.82 12.76
CA GLY A 76 5.70 5.78 14.21
C GLY A 76 5.44 4.38 14.75
N PRO A 77 5.66 4.15 16.08
CA PRO A 77 5.54 2.83 16.70
C PRO A 77 4.14 2.22 16.68
N TRP A 78 3.14 2.96 16.27
CA TRP A 78 1.74 2.54 16.07
C TRP A 78 1.48 1.90 14.71
N LEU A 79 2.46 1.91 13.79
CA LEU A 79 2.31 1.45 12.41
C LEU A 79 3.02 0.11 12.21
N ASP A 80 2.36 -0.84 11.55
CA ASP A 80 2.94 -2.14 11.17
C ASP A 80 3.56 -2.12 9.78
N GLY A 81 3.06 -1.26 8.89
CA GLY A 81 3.60 -1.19 7.54
C GLY A 81 3.02 -0.10 6.65
N VAL A 82 3.61 0.02 5.48
CA VAL A 82 3.27 1.00 4.46
C VAL A 82 2.90 0.30 3.15
N VAL A 83 1.85 0.79 2.51
CA VAL A 83 1.40 0.36 1.19
C VAL A 83 1.82 1.42 0.17
N LEU A 84 2.61 1.03 -0.84
CA LEU A 84 3.04 1.91 -1.93
C LEU A 84 2.23 1.60 -3.19
N PRO A 85 1.44 2.56 -3.71
CA PRO A 85 0.71 2.39 -4.97
C PRO A 85 1.65 2.54 -6.18
N LYS A 86 1.19 2.07 -7.33
CA LYS A 86 1.77 2.29 -8.67
C LYS A 86 3.26 1.92 -8.75
N VAL A 87 3.62 0.77 -8.13
CA VAL A 87 5.01 0.31 -8.14
C VAL A 87 5.34 -0.38 -9.47
N GLU A 88 6.28 0.20 -10.21
CA GLU A 88 6.67 -0.26 -11.53
C GLU A 88 8.07 -0.88 -11.59
N SER A 89 8.91 -0.60 -10.59
CA SER A 89 10.30 -1.02 -10.61
C SER A 89 10.89 -1.21 -9.21
N ARG A 90 12.04 -1.90 -9.17
CA ARG A 90 12.88 -1.97 -7.96
C ARG A 90 13.34 -0.58 -7.49
N ALA A 91 13.54 0.37 -8.40
CA ALA A 91 13.95 1.72 -8.04
C ALA A 91 12.91 2.42 -7.16
N CYS A 92 11.61 2.23 -7.44
CA CYS A 92 10.52 2.73 -6.60
C CYS A 92 10.62 2.18 -5.17
N LEU A 93 10.88 0.88 -5.04
CA LEU A 93 11.07 0.24 -3.72
C LEU A 93 12.28 0.83 -2.98
N ASN A 94 13.43 0.94 -3.64
CA ASN A 94 14.65 1.47 -3.02
C ASN A 94 14.45 2.91 -2.51
N GLN A 95 13.74 3.74 -3.26
CA GLN A 95 13.43 5.11 -2.85
C GLN A 95 12.56 5.13 -1.59
N LEU A 96 11.49 4.32 -1.55
CA LEU A 96 10.64 4.23 -0.37
C LEU A 96 11.40 3.65 0.83
N GLU A 97 12.20 2.61 0.64
CA GLU A 97 12.99 2.00 1.72
C GLU A 97 13.95 3.00 2.37
N ASN A 98 14.56 3.90 1.57
CA ASN A 98 15.39 4.99 2.11
C ASN A 98 14.57 5.99 2.94
N LEU A 99 13.38 6.36 2.49
CA LEU A 99 12.47 7.23 3.24
C LEU A 99 12.03 6.58 4.55
N LEU A 100 11.66 5.29 4.51
CA LEU A 100 11.27 4.53 5.69
C LEU A 100 12.41 4.40 6.69
N ALA A 101 13.62 4.06 6.24
CA ALA A 101 14.79 3.93 7.10
C ALA A 101 15.11 5.25 7.84
N ALA A 102 15.01 6.38 7.16
CA ALA A 102 15.20 7.70 7.75
C ALA A 102 14.10 8.02 8.78
N ALA A 103 12.84 7.71 8.47
CA ALA A 103 11.72 7.93 9.38
C ALA A 103 11.78 7.01 10.59
N GLU A 104 12.05 5.71 10.41
CA GLU A 104 12.25 4.73 11.51
C GLU A 104 13.35 5.21 12.45
N THR A 105 14.48 5.66 11.93
CA THR A 105 15.59 6.21 12.72
C THR A 105 15.15 7.44 13.52
N THR A 106 14.41 8.36 12.87
CA THR A 106 13.91 9.58 13.53
C THR A 106 12.96 9.27 14.67
N GLN A 107 12.16 8.21 14.53
CA GLN A 107 11.19 7.75 15.53
C GLN A 107 11.81 6.79 16.59
N GLY A 108 13.12 6.54 16.53
CA GLY A 108 13.79 5.60 17.43
C GLY A 108 13.40 4.14 17.23
N MET A 109 12.88 3.80 16.06
CA MET A 109 12.50 2.45 15.68
C MET A 109 13.69 1.71 15.05
N ALA A 110 13.68 0.38 15.07
CA ALA A 110 14.65 -0.40 14.33
C ALA A 110 14.45 -0.22 12.82
N VAL A 111 15.51 0.08 12.09
CA VAL A 111 15.45 0.15 10.63
C VAL A 111 15.03 -1.20 10.05
N GLY A 112 14.02 -1.20 9.18
CA GLY A 112 13.44 -2.41 8.62
C GLY A 112 12.30 -3.02 9.44
N SER A 113 11.85 -2.37 10.51
CA SER A 113 10.75 -2.85 11.36
C SER A 113 9.38 -2.78 10.69
N LEU A 114 9.17 -1.80 9.82
CA LEU A 114 7.92 -1.65 9.09
C LEU A 114 7.87 -2.57 7.86
N ASP A 115 6.73 -3.23 7.69
CA ASP A 115 6.42 -3.97 6.47
C ASP A 115 6.22 -3.02 5.29
N LEU A 116 6.57 -3.46 4.08
CA LEU A 116 6.35 -2.72 2.84
C LEU A 116 5.53 -3.59 1.89
N MET A 117 4.36 -3.09 1.49
CA MET A 117 3.48 -3.78 0.57
C MET A 117 3.30 -2.96 -0.72
N PRO A 118 3.96 -3.34 -1.83
CA PRO A 118 3.74 -2.69 -3.13
C PRO A 118 2.39 -3.10 -3.72
N ILE A 119 1.68 -2.15 -4.34
CA ILE A 119 0.55 -2.43 -5.23
C ILE A 119 1.07 -2.41 -6.66
N ILE A 120 0.79 -3.49 -7.38
CA ILE A 120 1.08 -3.65 -8.81
C ILE A 120 -0.23 -3.40 -9.56
N GLU A 121 -0.31 -2.28 -10.26
CA GLU A 121 -1.56 -1.77 -10.82
C GLU A 121 -1.38 -0.98 -12.13
N THR A 122 -0.24 -1.20 -12.80
CA THR A 122 0.03 -0.67 -14.14
C THR A 122 0.63 -1.74 -15.04
N ALA A 123 0.56 -1.57 -16.36
CA ALA A 123 1.21 -2.46 -17.32
C ALA A 123 2.72 -2.59 -17.05
N ALA A 124 3.38 -1.45 -16.78
CA ALA A 124 4.81 -1.41 -16.44
C ALA A 124 5.10 -2.17 -15.14
N GLY A 125 4.25 -2.02 -14.11
CA GLY A 125 4.34 -2.74 -12.84
C GLY A 125 4.19 -4.25 -13.02
N VAL A 126 3.19 -4.70 -13.80
CA VAL A 126 2.99 -6.11 -14.12
C VAL A 126 4.19 -6.66 -14.89
N GLU A 127 4.75 -5.91 -15.85
CA GLU A 127 5.99 -6.33 -16.55
C GLU A 127 7.21 -6.34 -15.61
N GLY A 128 7.33 -5.35 -14.72
CA GLY A 128 8.40 -5.25 -13.73
C GLY A 128 8.29 -6.23 -12.56
N ALA A 129 7.14 -6.88 -12.37
CA ALA A 129 6.79 -7.64 -11.17
C ALA A 129 7.82 -8.69 -10.76
N ARG A 130 8.50 -9.35 -11.72
CA ARG A 130 9.58 -10.29 -11.41
C ARG A 130 10.73 -9.63 -10.67
N LYS A 131 11.20 -8.46 -11.16
CA LYS A 131 12.30 -7.72 -10.54
C LYS A 131 11.91 -7.14 -9.19
N ILE A 132 10.63 -6.78 -9.02
CA ILE A 132 10.06 -6.32 -7.76
C ILE A 132 10.03 -7.48 -6.76
N ALA A 133 9.45 -8.62 -7.13
CA ALA A 133 9.28 -9.78 -6.25
C ALA A 133 10.61 -10.44 -5.82
N THR A 134 11.65 -10.37 -6.66
CA THR A 134 12.97 -10.96 -6.37
C THR A 134 14.00 -9.92 -5.89
N ALA A 135 13.53 -8.70 -5.55
CA ALA A 135 14.39 -7.70 -4.96
C ALA A 135 14.84 -8.16 -3.56
N ASP A 136 16.10 -7.85 -3.20
CA ASP A 136 16.52 -7.88 -1.80
C ASP A 136 15.92 -6.66 -1.11
N SER A 137 14.75 -6.86 -0.51
CA SER A 137 13.95 -5.79 0.08
C SER A 137 13.09 -6.34 1.23
N ARG A 138 12.42 -5.43 1.97
CA ARG A 138 11.56 -5.79 3.12
C ARG A 138 10.17 -6.28 2.73
N ILE A 139 9.85 -6.40 1.43
CA ILE A 139 8.52 -6.86 1.00
C ILE A 139 8.27 -8.31 1.41
N LYS A 140 7.07 -8.57 1.95
CA LYS A 140 6.61 -9.93 2.28
C LYS A 140 5.55 -10.41 1.29
N ARG A 141 4.77 -9.49 0.75
CA ARG A 141 3.70 -9.74 -0.23
C ARG A 141 3.53 -8.54 -1.14
N MET A 142 2.82 -8.75 -2.23
CA MET A 142 2.36 -7.70 -3.15
C MET A 142 0.84 -7.68 -3.15
N ALA A 143 0.25 -6.54 -3.49
CA ALA A 143 -1.17 -6.43 -3.79
C ALA A 143 -1.36 -6.15 -5.28
N PHE A 144 -2.52 -6.53 -5.82
CA PHE A 144 -2.94 -6.23 -7.18
C PHE A 144 -4.06 -5.18 -7.18
N GLY A 145 -3.87 -4.09 -7.91
CA GLY A 145 -4.84 -3.01 -8.09
C GLY A 145 -5.52 -3.11 -9.46
N GLY A 146 -6.58 -3.92 -9.56
CA GLY A 146 -7.24 -4.18 -10.84
C GLY A 146 -7.92 -2.95 -11.45
N GLY A 147 -8.39 -2.00 -10.63
CA GLY A 147 -9.01 -0.76 -11.10
C GLY A 147 -8.04 0.11 -11.90
N ASP A 148 -6.94 0.48 -11.28
CA ASP A 148 -5.91 1.29 -11.96
C ASP A 148 -5.26 0.52 -13.11
N TYR A 149 -5.08 -0.80 -12.97
CA TYR A 149 -4.55 -1.65 -14.04
C TYR A 149 -5.44 -1.62 -15.29
N THR A 150 -6.75 -1.75 -15.14
CA THR A 150 -7.67 -1.68 -16.30
C THR A 150 -7.74 -0.27 -16.89
N LEU A 151 -7.66 0.77 -16.04
CA LEU A 151 -7.59 2.16 -16.47
C LEU A 151 -6.31 2.43 -17.29
N ASP A 152 -5.15 1.99 -16.82
CA ASP A 152 -3.86 2.13 -17.49
C ASP A 152 -3.83 1.44 -18.87
N LEU A 153 -4.46 0.26 -18.95
CA LEU A 153 -4.58 -0.49 -20.22
C LEU A 153 -5.71 -0.03 -21.13
N ASN A 154 -6.52 0.94 -20.68
CA ASN A 154 -7.75 1.34 -21.37
C ASN A 154 -8.68 0.14 -21.65
N TYR A 155 -8.79 -0.77 -20.68
CA TYR A 155 -9.69 -1.93 -20.74
C TYR A 155 -11.01 -1.63 -20.04
N GLU A 156 -12.10 -2.20 -20.56
CA GLU A 156 -13.37 -2.24 -19.85
C GLU A 156 -13.36 -3.41 -18.87
N TRP A 157 -13.73 -3.14 -17.61
CA TRP A 157 -13.85 -4.18 -16.58
C TRP A 157 -15.21 -4.85 -16.69
N HIS A 158 -15.20 -6.09 -17.15
CA HIS A 158 -16.41 -6.91 -17.26
C HIS A 158 -16.61 -7.81 -16.03
N ALA A 159 -17.84 -8.26 -15.83
CA ALA A 159 -18.20 -9.09 -14.67
C ALA A 159 -17.50 -10.48 -14.62
N ASP A 160 -16.99 -10.96 -15.76
CA ASP A 160 -16.20 -12.21 -15.84
C ASP A 160 -14.72 -12.00 -15.43
N GLU A 161 -14.30 -10.75 -15.25
CA GLU A 161 -12.93 -10.34 -14.86
C GLU A 161 -11.81 -10.95 -15.73
N SER A 162 -12.12 -11.42 -16.94
CA SER A 162 -11.15 -12.08 -17.83
C SER A 162 -9.95 -11.21 -18.18
N VAL A 163 -10.14 -9.88 -18.21
CA VAL A 163 -9.08 -8.89 -18.45
C VAL A 163 -8.00 -8.89 -17.37
N LEU A 164 -8.30 -9.38 -16.16
CA LEU A 164 -7.38 -9.44 -15.03
C LEU A 164 -6.57 -10.75 -14.96
N ALA A 165 -6.97 -11.75 -15.74
CA ALA A 165 -6.43 -13.12 -15.63
C ALA A 165 -4.91 -13.19 -15.82
N TYR A 166 -4.38 -12.44 -16.80
CA TYR A 166 -2.93 -12.40 -17.04
C TYR A 166 -2.16 -11.82 -15.85
N ALA A 167 -2.59 -10.66 -15.34
CA ALA A 167 -1.91 -10.01 -14.21
C ALA A 167 -1.96 -10.90 -12.96
N ARG A 168 -3.12 -11.46 -12.62
CA ARG A 168 -3.29 -12.40 -11.49
C ARG A 168 -2.36 -13.61 -11.58
N ALA A 169 -2.32 -14.27 -12.75
CA ALA A 169 -1.46 -15.42 -12.97
C ALA A 169 0.03 -15.04 -12.85
N LYS A 170 0.44 -13.93 -13.47
CA LYS A 170 1.80 -13.44 -13.43
C LYS A 170 2.25 -13.08 -12.02
N LEU A 171 1.43 -12.32 -11.27
CA LEU A 171 1.76 -11.92 -9.90
C LEU A 171 1.87 -13.11 -8.96
N SER A 172 0.97 -14.09 -9.04
CA SER A 172 1.05 -15.33 -8.27
C SER A 172 2.34 -16.11 -8.57
N HIS A 173 2.70 -16.21 -9.85
CA HIS A 173 3.92 -16.88 -10.29
C HIS A 173 5.20 -16.19 -9.76
N VAL A 174 5.29 -14.86 -9.91
CA VAL A 174 6.49 -14.14 -9.49
C VAL A 174 6.60 -14.00 -7.97
N ALA A 175 5.49 -13.92 -7.25
CA ALA A 175 5.49 -13.98 -5.78
C ALA A 175 6.11 -15.29 -5.29
N ARG A 176 5.71 -16.42 -5.89
CA ARG A 176 6.30 -17.72 -5.58
C ARG A 176 7.79 -17.77 -5.93
N LEU A 177 8.20 -17.20 -7.07
CA LEU A 177 9.60 -17.12 -7.48
C LEU A 177 10.46 -16.29 -6.50
N GLY A 178 9.91 -15.19 -5.97
CA GLY A 178 10.55 -14.34 -4.97
C GLY A 178 10.44 -14.84 -3.53
N ASN A 179 9.85 -16.03 -3.33
CA ASN A 179 9.56 -16.59 -2.00
C ASN A 179 8.70 -15.66 -1.11
N LEU A 180 7.83 -14.89 -1.73
CA LEU A 180 6.86 -14.04 -1.07
C LEU A 180 5.60 -14.83 -0.69
N GLU A 181 4.80 -14.27 0.21
CA GLU A 181 3.44 -14.71 0.48
C GLU A 181 2.56 -14.58 -0.78
N PRO A 182 1.44 -15.30 -0.87
CA PRO A 182 0.48 -15.12 -1.96
C PRO A 182 0.07 -13.64 -2.11
N PRO A 183 -0.09 -13.14 -3.34
CA PRO A 183 -0.55 -11.75 -3.55
C PRO A 183 -1.95 -11.53 -2.99
N ILE A 184 -2.19 -10.32 -2.48
CA ILE A 184 -3.53 -9.85 -2.17
C ILE A 184 -4.19 -9.44 -3.49
N ASP A 185 -5.35 -10.04 -3.79
CA ASP A 185 -6.09 -9.73 -5.01
C ASP A 185 -6.82 -8.38 -4.90
N THR A 186 -7.28 -7.89 -6.04
CA THR A 186 -8.02 -6.63 -6.15
C THR A 186 -9.38 -6.70 -5.47
N VAL A 187 -9.97 -5.53 -5.25
CA VAL A 187 -11.36 -5.43 -4.77
C VAL A 187 -12.34 -5.95 -5.82
N VAL A 188 -13.49 -6.44 -5.36
CA VAL A 188 -14.62 -6.79 -6.24
C VAL A 188 -15.43 -5.52 -6.48
N LEU A 189 -15.58 -5.12 -7.75
CA LEU A 189 -16.49 -4.04 -8.13
C LEU A 189 -17.89 -4.63 -8.28
N GLN A 190 -18.84 -4.10 -7.50
CA GLN A 190 -20.28 -4.45 -7.58
C GLN A 190 -21.03 -3.40 -8.41
#